data_55bfd7c6bffba1decabfcaad9eb24658
#
_entry.id   55bfd7c6bffba1decabfcaad9eb24658
#
_cell.length_a   1.000
_cell.length_b   1.000
_cell.length_c   1.000
_cell.angle_alpha   90.00
_cell.angle_beta   90.00
_cell.angle_gamma   90.00
#
_symmetry.space_group_name_H-M   'P 1'
#
loop_
_entity.id
_entity.type
_entity.pdbx_description
1 polymer ?
#
loop_
_entity_poly.entity_id
_entity_poly.type
_entity_poly.pdbx_seq_one_letter_code
_entity_poly.pdbx_strand_id
1 'polypeptide(L)'
;MQALGVKTAFQKAFPNSTIHFLDFPDFKQNKIIQTPVKRSLYTLFLQKLYAAIRLIAYHKAYKKTFTLTPFQTDLFNYQADIVNKLDEYDIISVGSDTILEEACINSNIGINWLPFPNLKAKKIFFAASASPANFSLTPQQKEILSSSLANLKYIGIRDNLTINFLTKKLNIDLTKIHKQPDPTFYLDVNTFSLPQAYTKKLIGKKIALYNFNINFPYRKELASLLKEKGYTLVSTFYNPYVDIQIATVDAFGWAGLFKYCHLIVTERFHDSVFGLRNCKPVIAIDWDSNRFANQGDSKTFRLLEDYNLTDLHFNLSQSSNLNPIEKAIEKLDVIFDAQKVNQINVNYIQKANILLQEIKESIIK
;
A
#
# COMPACT_ATOMS: atom_id res chain seq x y z
N MET A 1 1.67 1.20 7.80
CA MET A 1 2.81 0.25 7.73
C MET A 1 3.91 0.71 6.79
N GLN A 2 3.61 1.21 5.60
CA GLN A 2 4.63 1.71 4.66
C GLN A 2 5.46 2.85 5.26
N ALA A 3 4.83 3.87 5.86
CA ALA A 3 5.56 4.95 6.54
C ALA A 3 6.48 4.42 7.67
N LEU A 4 6.05 3.37 8.38
CA LEU A 4 6.90 2.70 9.36
C LEU A 4 8.10 2.01 8.68
N GLY A 5 7.89 1.36 7.54
CA GLY A 5 8.96 0.75 6.74
C GLY A 5 9.98 1.78 6.28
N VAL A 6 9.52 2.94 5.79
CA VAL A 6 10.40 4.06 5.43
C VAL A 6 11.19 4.55 6.65
N LYS A 7 10.50 4.80 7.78
CA LYS A 7 11.17 5.20 9.04
C LYS A 7 12.26 4.20 9.45
N THR A 8 11.92 2.90 9.45
CA THR A 8 12.86 1.83 9.83
C THR A 8 14.07 1.78 8.89
N ALA A 9 13.84 1.93 7.57
CA ALA A 9 14.91 1.98 6.58
C ALA A 9 15.87 3.16 6.83
N PHE A 10 15.31 4.36 7.01
CA PHE A 10 16.15 5.54 7.28
C PHE A 10 16.88 5.48 8.62
N GLN A 11 16.25 4.98 9.68
CA GLN A 11 16.93 4.76 10.96
C GLN A 11 18.08 3.77 10.85
N LYS A 12 17.93 2.74 10.01
CA LYS A 12 19.00 1.76 9.73
C LYS A 12 20.14 2.37 8.92
N ALA A 13 19.83 3.18 7.90
CA ALA A 13 20.85 3.84 7.06
C ALA A 13 21.57 4.96 7.81
N PHE A 14 20.84 5.73 8.61
CA PHE A 14 21.30 6.92 9.33
C PHE A 14 20.90 6.85 10.80
N PRO A 15 21.59 6.05 11.64
CA PRO A 15 21.17 5.77 13.02
C PRO A 15 21.02 7.01 13.93
N ASN A 16 21.79 8.06 13.65
CA ASN A 16 21.81 9.30 14.44
C ASN A 16 20.88 10.40 13.86
N SER A 17 20.07 10.07 12.85
CA SER A 17 19.17 11.05 12.23
C SER A 17 17.88 11.23 13.02
N THR A 18 17.36 12.46 13.00
CA THR A 18 16.00 12.75 13.43
C THR A 18 15.07 12.68 12.21
N ILE A 19 14.00 11.91 12.31
CA ILE A 19 13.06 11.69 11.20
C ILE A 19 11.74 12.34 11.53
N HIS A 20 11.34 13.32 10.72
CA HIS A 20 10.03 13.95 10.78
C HIS A 20 9.17 13.52 9.61
N PHE A 21 7.89 13.37 9.87
CA PHE A 21 6.86 13.15 8.85
C PHE A 21 6.13 14.46 8.61
N LEU A 22 5.99 14.83 7.35
CA LEU A 22 5.29 16.06 6.98
C LEU A 22 3.85 16.02 7.48
N ASP A 23 3.44 17.03 8.22
CA ASP A 23 2.08 17.12 8.78
C ASP A 23 1.11 17.67 7.73
N PHE A 24 0.19 16.79 7.28
CA PHE A 24 -0.90 17.11 6.36
C PHE A 24 -2.24 17.04 7.09
N PRO A 25 -2.78 18.17 7.55
CA PRO A 25 -4.04 18.17 8.32
C PRO A 25 -5.24 17.68 7.53
N ASP A 26 -5.25 17.87 6.21
CA ASP A 26 -6.40 17.61 5.32
C ASP A 26 -6.30 16.32 4.50
N PHE A 27 -5.35 15.44 4.75
CA PHE A 27 -5.30 14.12 4.08
C PHE A 27 -6.56 13.27 4.33
N LYS A 28 -7.54 13.82 5.05
CA LYS A 28 -8.83 13.20 5.43
C LYS A 28 -9.87 13.18 4.32
N GLN A 29 -9.67 13.89 3.22
CA GLN A 29 -10.72 14.08 2.21
C GLN A 29 -10.52 13.31 0.91
N ASN A 30 -10.04 12.08 0.96
CA ASN A 30 -10.34 11.21 -0.16
C ASN A 30 -11.85 10.95 -0.16
N LYS A 31 -12.55 11.69 -1.02
CA LYS A 31 -13.94 11.43 -1.37
C LYS A 31 -14.05 9.94 -1.72
N ILE A 32 -14.59 9.18 -0.80
CA ILE A 32 -15.10 7.85 -1.11
C ILE A 32 -16.16 8.11 -2.18
N ILE A 33 -15.86 7.82 -3.43
CA ILE A 33 -16.83 7.83 -4.52
C ILE A 33 -17.83 6.75 -4.15
N GLN A 34 -18.92 7.18 -3.53
CA GLN A 34 -20.00 6.30 -3.13
C GLN A 34 -20.90 6.14 -4.33
N THR A 35 -20.75 5.07 -5.08
CA THR A 35 -21.87 4.57 -5.86
C THR A 35 -22.98 4.20 -4.87
N PRO A 36 -24.21 4.70 -5.04
CA PRO A 36 -25.28 4.50 -4.07
C PRO A 36 -25.82 3.06 -4.18
N VAL A 37 -25.19 2.15 -3.45
CA VAL A 37 -25.83 0.85 -3.17
C VAL A 37 -26.91 1.11 -2.13
N LYS A 38 -28.17 0.75 -2.42
CA LYS A 38 -29.27 0.80 -1.44
C LYS A 38 -28.88 -0.02 -0.20
N ARG A 39 -28.69 0.64 0.93
CA ARG A 39 -28.31 0.02 2.22
C ARG A 39 -29.33 0.33 3.27
N SER A 40 -29.53 -0.62 4.21
CA SER A 40 -30.32 -0.31 5.38
C SER A 40 -29.62 0.76 6.23
N LEU A 41 -30.37 1.62 6.89
CA LEU A 41 -29.83 2.65 7.79
C LEU A 41 -28.96 2.02 8.90
N TYR A 42 -29.34 0.84 9.39
CA TYR A 42 -28.60 0.07 10.38
C TYR A 42 -27.20 -0.35 9.88
N THR A 43 -27.11 -0.89 8.67
CA THR A 43 -25.82 -1.26 8.04
C THR A 43 -24.92 -0.04 7.86
N LEU A 44 -25.50 1.08 7.46
CA LEU A 44 -24.75 2.34 7.30
C LEU A 44 -24.24 2.87 8.64
N PHE A 45 -25.06 2.78 9.69
CA PHE A 45 -24.67 3.17 11.05
C PHE A 45 -23.50 2.31 11.56
N LEU A 46 -23.59 0.98 11.49
CA LEU A 46 -22.52 0.08 11.91
C LEU A 46 -21.23 0.32 11.12
N GLN A 47 -21.32 0.51 9.81
CA GLN A 47 -20.15 0.82 8.98
C GLN A 47 -19.44 2.10 9.45
N LYS A 48 -20.20 3.17 9.70
CA LYS A 48 -19.66 4.44 10.20
C LYS A 48 -19.05 4.28 11.60
N LEU A 49 -19.71 3.55 12.49
CA LEU A 49 -19.23 3.29 13.83
C LEU A 49 -17.89 2.53 13.82
N TYR A 50 -17.81 1.43 13.09
CA TYR A 50 -16.56 0.66 12.96
C TYR A 50 -15.43 1.48 12.30
N ALA A 51 -15.77 2.29 11.30
CA ALA A 51 -14.81 3.18 10.66
C ALA A 51 -14.27 4.24 11.65
N ALA A 52 -15.13 4.83 12.47
CA ALA A 52 -14.75 5.81 13.48
C ALA A 52 -13.83 5.20 14.56
N ILE A 53 -14.20 4.03 15.11
CA ILE A 53 -13.38 3.33 16.11
C ILE A 53 -12.00 3.01 15.55
N ARG A 54 -11.94 2.48 14.32
CA ARG A 54 -10.67 2.18 13.65
C ARG A 54 -9.84 3.43 13.44
N LEU A 55 -10.45 4.54 13.00
CA LEU A 55 -9.77 5.81 12.80
C LEU A 55 -9.11 6.31 14.09
N ILE A 56 -9.80 6.21 15.22
CA ILE A 56 -9.26 6.58 16.53
C ILE A 56 -8.05 5.70 16.88
N ALA A 57 -8.15 4.38 16.70
CA ALA A 57 -7.04 3.46 16.97
C ALA A 57 -5.81 3.77 16.10
N TYR A 58 -6.02 4.00 14.79
CA TYR A 58 -4.95 4.37 13.86
C TYR A 58 -4.33 5.73 14.19
N HIS A 59 -5.14 6.73 14.51
CA HIS A 59 -4.64 8.06 14.87
C HIS A 59 -3.79 8.03 16.16
N LYS A 60 -4.22 7.26 17.17
CA LYS A 60 -3.43 7.05 18.38
C LYS A 60 -2.09 6.37 18.10
N ALA A 61 -2.11 5.30 17.28
CA ALA A 61 -0.91 4.59 16.88
C ALA A 61 0.03 5.49 16.05
N TYR A 62 -0.52 6.28 15.14
CA TYR A 62 0.21 7.24 14.31
C TYR A 62 0.93 8.28 15.16
N LYS A 63 0.24 8.96 16.06
CA LYS A 63 0.83 9.96 16.98
C LYS A 63 1.93 9.38 17.88
N LYS A 64 1.79 8.13 18.29
CA LYS A 64 2.81 7.44 19.10
C LYS A 64 4.06 7.07 18.29
N THR A 65 3.89 6.80 17.00
CA THR A 65 4.93 6.20 16.15
C THR A 65 5.75 7.25 15.41
N PHE A 66 5.11 8.35 15.00
CA PHE A 66 5.72 9.33 14.11
C PHE A 66 5.87 10.69 14.77
N THR A 67 7.03 11.30 14.60
CA THR A 67 7.27 12.70 14.91
C THR A 67 6.89 13.51 13.68
N LEU A 68 6.01 14.48 13.84
CA LEU A 68 5.58 15.35 12.75
C LEU A 68 6.50 16.57 12.61
N THR A 69 6.50 17.18 11.44
CA THR A 69 7.15 18.48 11.24
C THR A 69 6.53 19.53 12.16
N PRO A 70 7.30 20.54 12.61
CA PRO A 70 6.76 21.64 13.42
C PRO A 70 5.85 22.58 12.63
N PHE A 71 5.69 22.35 11.34
CA PHE A 71 4.79 23.10 10.45
C PHE A 71 3.85 22.13 9.72
N GLN A 72 2.70 22.66 9.30
CA GLN A 72 1.71 21.97 8.48
C GLN A 72 1.73 22.48 7.06
N THR A 73 1.31 21.66 6.12
CA THR A 73 1.16 22.06 4.72
C THR A 73 0.03 21.30 4.05
N ASP A 74 -0.53 21.89 3.00
CA ASP A 74 -1.49 21.23 2.12
C ASP A 74 -0.80 20.60 0.90
N LEU A 75 -1.49 19.68 0.26
CA LEU A 75 -0.98 19.03 -0.95
C LEU A 75 -0.71 20.02 -2.08
N PHE A 76 -1.60 21.00 -2.28
CA PHE A 76 -1.55 21.94 -3.39
C PHE A 76 -1.40 23.41 -2.95
N ASN A 77 -1.91 23.76 -1.77
CA ASN A 77 -1.90 25.13 -1.26
C ASN A 77 -0.81 25.31 -0.20
N TYR A 78 0.41 24.96 -0.57
CA TYR A 78 1.55 25.13 0.31
C TYR A 78 1.98 26.62 0.37
N GLN A 79 2.42 27.02 1.55
CA GLN A 79 2.84 28.39 1.82
C GLN A 79 4.07 28.79 1.00
N ALA A 80 4.22 30.08 0.70
CA ALA A 80 5.35 30.58 -0.09
C ALA A 80 6.72 30.26 0.53
N ASP A 81 6.80 30.13 1.85
CA ASP A 81 8.02 29.81 2.60
C ASP A 81 8.30 28.31 2.75
N ILE A 82 7.49 27.44 2.11
CA ILE A 82 7.62 25.97 2.25
C ILE A 82 9.02 25.49 1.86
N VAL A 83 9.63 26.08 0.83
CA VAL A 83 10.98 25.73 0.40
C VAL A 83 11.99 26.00 1.51
N ASN A 84 11.91 27.14 2.18
CA ASN A 84 12.81 27.47 3.29
C ASN A 84 12.64 26.48 4.45
N LYS A 85 11.39 26.13 4.78
CA LYS A 85 11.10 25.12 5.84
C LYS A 85 11.60 23.74 5.48
N LEU A 86 11.53 23.33 4.21
CA LEU A 86 12.06 22.05 3.74
C LEU A 86 13.60 22.08 3.69
N ASP A 87 14.23 23.22 3.41
CA ASP A 87 15.69 23.38 3.39
C ASP A 87 16.34 23.37 4.79
N GLU A 88 15.55 23.34 5.87
CA GLU A 88 16.04 23.04 7.22
C GLU A 88 16.38 21.55 7.42
N TYR A 89 16.01 20.68 6.46
CA TYR A 89 16.29 19.26 6.48
C TYR A 89 17.45 18.91 5.53
N ASP A 90 18.29 17.96 5.92
CA ASP A 90 19.37 17.48 5.06
C ASP A 90 18.81 16.65 3.89
N ILE A 91 17.71 15.89 4.13
CA ILE A 91 17.12 14.96 3.20
C ILE A 91 15.61 15.10 3.20
N ILE A 92 15.02 15.23 2.02
CA ILE A 92 13.58 15.13 1.79
C ILE A 92 13.31 13.84 1.04
N SER A 93 12.54 12.94 1.66
CA SER A 93 12.13 11.68 1.07
C SER A 93 10.64 11.68 0.76
N VAL A 94 10.28 11.38 -0.47
CA VAL A 94 8.90 11.15 -0.87
C VAL A 94 8.69 9.68 -1.18
N GLY A 95 7.69 9.12 -0.60
CA GLY A 95 7.27 7.72 -0.75
C GLY A 95 6.54 7.27 0.50
N SER A 96 5.88 6.22 0.47
CA SER A 96 5.68 5.22 -0.56
C SER A 96 4.20 5.20 -0.98
N ASP A 97 3.80 4.16 -1.68
CA ASP A 97 2.46 4.01 -2.24
C ASP A 97 2.18 4.89 -3.48
N THR A 98 0.92 5.01 -3.87
CA THR A 98 0.45 5.82 -5.01
C THR A 98 0.43 7.32 -4.69
N ILE A 99 1.54 7.79 -4.19
CA ILE A 99 1.71 9.19 -3.76
C ILE A 99 1.96 10.13 -4.94
N LEU A 100 2.30 9.59 -6.12
CA LEU A 100 2.56 10.33 -7.35
C LEU A 100 1.42 10.16 -8.38
N GLU A 101 0.21 9.80 -7.96
CA GLU A 101 -0.92 9.60 -8.86
C GLU A 101 -1.48 10.91 -9.41
N GLU A 102 -2.38 10.79 -10.41
CA GLU A 102 -3.05 11.93 -11.05
C GLU A 102 -3.73 12.87 -10.04
N ALA A 103 -4.31 12.32 -8.97
CA ALA A 103 -4.92 13.10 -7.90
C ALA A 103 -3.96 14.07 -7.19
N CYS A 104 -2.65 13.90 -7.36
CA CYS A 104 -1.61 14.80 -6.87
C CYS A 104 -1.19 15.86 -7.89
N ILE A 105 -1.91 15.95 -9.03
CA ILE A 105 -1.71 16.98 -10.07
C ILE A 105 -3.08 17.49 -10.51
N ASN A 106 -3.28 18.79 -10.34
CA ASN A 106 -4.45 19.51 -10.86
C ASN A 106 -3.96 20.75 -11.63
N SER A 107 -4.56 21.93 -11.45
CA SER A 107 -3.97 23.20 -11.92
C SER A 107 -2.58 23.45 -11.33
N ASN A 108 -2.29 22.91 -10.15
CA ASN A 108 -1.00 22.95 -9.46
C ASN A 108 -0.40 21.55 -9.36
N ILE A 109 0.92 21.48 -9.15
CA ILE A 109 1.62 20.23 -8.85
C ILE A 109 1.66 20.04 -7.34
N GLY A 110 1.23 18.89 -6.86
CA GLY A 110 1.26 18.57 -5.44
C GLY A 110 2.68 18.48 -4.89
N ILE A 111 2.86 18.88 -3.62
CA ILE A 111 4.15 18.84 -2.93
C ILE A 111 4.82 17.45 -2.96
N ASN A 112 4.05 16.40 -3.10
CA ASN A 112 4.53 15.02 -3.24
C ASN A 112 5.44 14.81 -4.46
N TRP A 113 5.29 15.60 -5.49
CA TRP A 113 6.15 15.61 -6.66
C TRP A 113 7.43 16.41 -6.48
N LEU A 114 7.60 17.07 -5.31
CA LEU A 114 8.71 17.98 -5.02
C LEU A 114 8.93 19.01 -6.14
N PRO A 115 7.90 19.83 -6.52
CA PRO A 115 7.98 20.75 -7.64
C PRO A 115 8.86 21.98 -7.35
N PHE A 116 10.00 21.76 -6.69
CA PHE A 116 10.93 22.79 -6.22
C PHE A 116 12.32 22.52 -6.79
N PRO A 117 12.65 23.07 -7.98
CA PRO A 117 13.96 22.84 -8.60
C PRO A 117 15.11 23.43 -7.76
N ASN A 118 14.86 24.50 -7.01
CA ASN A 118 15.87 25.21 -6.22
C ASN A 118 16.00 24.71 -4.76
N LEU A 119 15.30 23.64 -4.39
CA LEU A 119 15.41 23.05 -3.06
C LEU A 119 16.83 22.53 -2.82
N LYS A 120 17.49 22.99 -1.75
CA LYS A 120 18.89 22.65 -1.40
C LYS A 120 18.98 21.29 -0.72
N ALA A 121 17.97 20.93 0.06
CA ALA A 121 17.87 19.61 0.68
C ALA A 121 18.01 18.50 -0.35
N LYS A 122 18.72 17.43 0.00
CA LYS A 122 18.89 16.27 -0.89
C LYS A 122 17.55 15.55 -1.07
N LYS A 123 17.05 15.50 -2.29
CA LYS A 123 15.74 14.93 -2.64
C LYS A 123 15.85 13.48 -3.07
N ILE A 124 14.95 12.63 -2.59
CA ILE A 124 14.86 11.24 -3.03
C ILE A 124 13.40 10.79 -3.17
N PHE A 125 13.16 9.86 -4.10
CA PHE A 125 11.96 9.03 -4.11
C PHE A 125 12.27 7.67 -3.49
N PHE A 126 11.42 7.24 -2.56
CA PHE A 126 11.59 5.99 -1.83
C PHE A 126 10.40 5.06 -2.06
N ALA A 127 10.54 4.12 -2.98
CA ALA A 127 9.49 3.18 -3.39
C ALA A 127 8.17 3.89 -3.78
N ALA A 128 8.29 5.05 -4.45
CA ALA A 128 7.15 5.83 -4.88
C ALA A 128 6.42 5.18 -6.07
N SER A 129 5.14 5.51 -6.26
CA SER A 129 4.30 4.98 -7.32
C SER A 129 3.33 6.05 -7.82
N ALA A 130 3.15 6.13 -9.14
CA ALA A 130 2.13 6.93 -9.81
C ALA A 130 1.02 6.04 -10.40
N SER A 131 1.10 4.70 -10.21
CA SER A 131 0.20 3.73 -10.84
C SER A 131 -1.28 4.08 -10.61
N PRO A 132 -2.13 4.02 -11.66
CA PRO A 132 -1.90 3.44 -12.99
C PRO A 132 -1.02 4.27 -13.95
N ALA A 133 -0.61 5.50 -13.60
CA ALA A 133 0.32 6.35 -14.35
C ALA A 133 -0.13 6.65 -15.80
N ASN A 134 -1.43 6.73 -16.04
CA ASN A 134 -2.05 6.92 -17.36
C ASN A 134 -2.57 8.35 -17.60
N PHE A 135 -2.17 9.31 -16.78
CA PHE A 135 -2.55 10.70 -16.89
C PHE A 135 -1.61 11.52 -17.78
N SER A 136 -2.10 12.68 -18.23
CA SER A 136 -1.38 13.63 -19.06
C SER A 136 -0.89 14.83 -18.25
N LEU A 137 0.22 15.42 -18.70
CA LEU A 137 0.79 16.63 -18.12
C LEU A 137 0.75 17.76 -19.16
N THR A 138 0.48 18.98 -18.73
CA THR A 138 0.68 20.16 -19.57
C THR A 138 2.16 20.40 -19.85
N PRO A 139 2.53 21.13 -20.92
CA PRO A 139 3.94 21.46 -21.19
C PRO A 139 4.64 22.10 -19.98
N GLN A 140 3.98 23.03 -19.29
CA GLN A 140 4.51 23.69 -18.10
C GLN A 140 4.74 22.73 -16.94
N GLN A 141 3.79 21.82 -16.68
CA GLN A 141 3.94 20.81 -15.63
C GLN A 141 5.10 19.84 -15.94
N LYS A 142 5.25 19.47 -17.20
CA LYS A 142 6.40 18.65 -17.67
C LYS A 142 7.73 19.33 -17.40
N GLU A 143 7.86 20.60 -17.75
CA GLU A 143 9.08 21.37 -17.55
C GLU A 143 9.45 21.45 -16.06
N ILE A 144 8.49 21.85 -15.21
CA ILE A 144 8.71 21.93 -13.76
C ILE A 144 9.13 20.60 -13.18
N LEU A 145 8.40 19.51 -13.52
CA LEU A 145 8.68 18.19 -12.98
C LEU A 145 10.02 17.64 -13.50
N SER A 146 10.30 17.76 -14.80
CA SER A 146 11.58 17.29 -15.36
C SER A 146 12.76 18.01 -14.71
N SER A 147 12.67 19.33 -14.54
CA SER A 147 13.72 20.13 -13.87
C SER A 147 13.88 19.72 -12.39
N SER A 148 12.78 19.55 -11.67
CA SER A 148 12.84 19.17 -10.26
C SER A 148 13.35 17.76 -10.05
N LEU A 149 12.91 16.81 -10.88
CA LEU A 149 13.27 15.38 -10.77
C LEU A 149 14.70 15.11 -11.25
N ALA A 150 15.24 15.93 -12.17
CA ALA A 150 16.64 15.81 -12.60
C ALA A 150 17.63 15.97 -11.43
N ASN A 151 17.26 16.70 -10.40
CA ASN A 151 18.06 16.99 -9.19
C ASN A 151 17.83 15.97 -8.05
N LEU A 152 17.03 14.90 -8.26
CA LEU A 152 16.90 13.83 -7.27
C LEU A 152 18.22 13.08 -7.13
N LYS A 153 18.65 12.85 -5.91
CA LYS A 153 19.84 12.04 -5.60
C LYS A 153 19.59 10.55 -5.79
N TYR A 154 18.33 10.11 -5.62
CA TYR A 154 17.92 8.73 -5.80
C TYR A 154 16.45 8.66 -6.24
N ILE A 155 16.15 7.81 -7.20
CA ILE A 155 14.79 7.60 -7.71
C ILE A 155 14.41 6.15 -7.53
N GLY A 156 13.90 5.82 -6.34
CA GLY A 156 13.36 4.49 -6.01
C GLY A 156 11.89 4.38 -6.39
N ILE A 157 11.57 3.52 -7.35
CA ILE A 157 10.21 3.34 -7.88
C ILE A 157 9.76 1.90 -7.70
N ARG A 158 8.50 1.71 -7.26
CA ARG A 158 7.97 0.40 -6.94
C ARG A 158 7.49 -0.40 -8.14
N ASP A 159 6.97 0.25 -9.18
CA ASP A 159 6.28 -0.40 -10.28
C ASP A 159 6.73 0.07 -11.67
N ASN A 160 6.58 -0.81 -12.65
CA ASN A 160 7.01 -0.55 -14.02
C ASN A 160 6.16 0.52 -14.73
N LEU A 161 4.88 0.71 -14.35
CA LEU A 161 4.02 1.74 -14.93
C LEU A 161 4.56 3.12 -14.61
N THR A 162 4.96 3.34 -13.37
CA THR A 162 5.60 4.59 -12.92
C THR A 162 6.96 4.78 -13.58
N ILE A 163 7.80 3.72 -13.71
CA ILE A 163 9.07 3.79 -14.43
C ILE A 163 8.84 4.26 -15.88
N ASN A 164 7.89 3.63 -16.57
CA ASN A 164 7.53 4.00 -17.93
C ASN A 164 7.01 5.45 -18.03
N PHE A 165 6.24 5.91 -17.06
CA PHE A 165 5.76 7.29 -17.00
C PHE A 165 6.91 8.28 -16.86
N LEU A 166 7.82 8.06 -15.92
CA LEU A 166 8.97 8.93 -15.68
C LEU A 166 9.90 8.98 -16.90
N THR A 167 10.18 7.86 -17.53
CA THR A 167 11.08 7.79 -18.69
C THR A 167 10.46 8.36 -19.96
N LYS A 168 9.20 7.98 -20.27
CA LYS A 168 8.55 8.36 -21.53
C LYS A 168 7.87 9.71 -21.51
N LYS A 169 7.35 10.16 -20.36
CA LYS A 169 6.61 11.43 -20.24
C LYS A 169 7.47 12.57 -19.71
N LEU A 170 8.42 12.27 -18.82
CA LEU A 170 9.28 13.26 -18.16
C LEU A 170 10.75 13.17 -18.60
N ASN A 171 11.08 12.25 -19.53
CA ASN A 171 12.43 12.06 -20.07
C ASN A 171 13.51 11.82 -18.99
N ILE A 172 13.13 11.19 -17.88
CA ILE A 172 14.09 10.82 -16.83
C ILE A 172 14.90 9.63 -17.32
N ASP A 173 16.22 9.73 -17.18
CA ASP A 173 17.15 8.67 -17.56
C ASP A 173 16.87 7.39 -16.75
N LEU A 174 16.63 6.29 -17.45
CA LEU A 174 16.36 4.98 -16.85
C LEU A 174 17.49 4.51 -15.92
N THR A 175 18.74 4.90 -16.20
CA THR A 175 19.90 4.54 -15.37
C THR A 175 19.86 5.14 -13.97
N LYS A 176 19.08 6.21 -13.77
CA LYS A 176 18.86 6.86 -12.47
C LYS A 176 17.71 6.25 -11.68
N ILE A 177 16.93 5.37 -12.28
CA ILE A 177 15.72 4.80 -11.66
C ILE A 177 16.01 3.39 -11.16
N HIS A 178 15.76 3.17 -9.88
CA HIS A 178 15.93 1.88 -9.22
C HIS A 178 14.56 1.26 -8.92
N LYS A 179 14.31 0.03 -9.41
CA LYS A 179 13.10 -0.71 -9.03
C LYS A 179 13.23 -1.18 -7.59
N GLN A 180 12.48 -0.54 -6.69
CA GLN A 180 12.57 -0.72 -5.24
C GLN A 180 11.39 -1.55 -4.70
N PRO A 181 11.65 -2.54 -3.81
CA PRO A 181 10.59 -3.27 -3.12
C PRO A 181 9.71 -2.35 -2.24
N ASP A 182 8.50 -2.83 -1.91
CA ASP A 182 7.63 -2.14 -0.97
C ASP A 182 8.37 -1.90 0.36
N PRO A 183 8.26 -0.72 0.97
CA PRO A 183 8.98 -0.41 2.22
C PRO A 183 8.68 -1.33 3.39
N THR A 184 7.55 -2.03 3.36
CA THR A 184 7.24 -3.01 4.40
C THR A 184 8.25 -4.15 4.47
N PHE A 185 9.07 -4.38 3.42
CA PHE A 185 10.17 -5.35 3.46
C PHE A 185 11.33 -4.97 4.42
N TYR A 186 11.39 -3.73 4.88
CA TYR A 186 12.29 -3.31 5.96
C TYR A 186 11.77 -3.66 7.36
N LEU A 187 10.52 -4.12 7.49
CA LEU A 187 9.91 -4.48 8.76
C LEU A 187 10.09 -5.97 9.05
N ASP A 188 10.31 -6.33 10.30
CA ASP A 188 10.16 -7.72 10.72
C ASP A 188 8.68 -8.00 11.04
N VAL A 189 8.03 -8.81 10.20
CA VAL A 189 6.61 -9.15 10.39
C VAL A 189 6.36 -9.94 11.68
N ASN A 190 7.39 -10.59 12.25
CA ASN A 190 7.28 -11.35 13.49
C ASN A 190 7.12 -10.47 14.73
N THR A 191 7.46 -9.20 14.65
CA THR A 191 7.34 -8.25 15.77
C THR A 191 5.90 -7.78 16.00
N PHE A 192 5.02 -7.93 15.01
CA PHE A 192 3.62 -7.50 15.13
C PHE A 192 2.78 -8.55 15.85
N SER A 193 1.88 -8.08 16.70
CA SER A 193 0.99 -8.95 17.47
C SER A 193 -0.46 -8.49 17.38
N LEU A 194 -1.37 -9.45 17.28
CA LEU A 194 -2.79 -9.22 17.41
C LEU A 194 -3.16 -9.16 18.90
N PRO A 195 -4.01 -8.21 19.35
CA PRO A 195 -4.47 -8.18 20.73
C PRO A 195 -5.09 -9.51 21.20
N GLN A 196 -4.78 -9.91 22.44
CA GLN A 196 -5.16 -11.22 22.99
C GLN A 196 -6.67 -11.50 22.92
N ALA A 197 -7.50 -10.47 23.07
CA ALA A 197 -8.96 -10.61 22.95
C ALA A 197 -9.42 -11.15 21.59
N TYR A 198 -8.67 -10.85 20.52
CA TYR A 198 -8.92 -11.41 19.19
C TYR A 198 -8.21 -12.74 18.97
N THR A 199 -6.97 -12.88 19.44
CA THR A 199 -6.21 -14.14 19.32
C THR A 199 -7.00 -15.34 19.86
N LYS A 200 -7.62 -15.20 21.06
CA LYS A 200 -8.46 -16.23 21.66
C LYS A 200 -9.65 -16.66 20.79
N LYS A 201 -10.15 -15.76 19.92
CA LYS A 201 -11.28 -16.07 19.01
C LYS A 201 -10.83 -16.84 17.76
N LEU A 202 -9.53 -16.80 17.44
CA LEU A 202 -8.97 -17.37 16.21
C LEU A 202 -8.34 -18.74 16.40
N ILE A 203 -7.82 -19.06 17.60
CA ILE A 203 -7.14 -20.31 17.89
C ILE A 203 -8.04 -21.50 17.60
N GLY A 204 -7.48 -22.52 16.94
CA GLY A 204 -8.17 -23.77 16.60
C GLY A 204 -9.14 -23.66 15.40
N LYS A 205 -9.18 -22.52 14.71
CA LYS A 205 -10.05 -22.32 13.56
C LYS A 205 -9.24 -22.23 12.26
N LYS A 206 -9.80 -22.68 11.16
CA LYS A 206 -9.26 -22.48 9.81
C LYS A 206 -9.66 -21.10 9.33
N ILE A 207 -8.79 -20.11 9.50
CA ILE A 207 -9.09 -18.69 9.30
C ILE A 207 -8.84 -18.26 7.86
N ALA A 208 -9.83 -17.58 7.24
CA ALA A 208 -9.63 -16.79 6.04
C ALA A 208 -9.84 -15.30 6.33
N LEU A 209 -8.82 -14.47 6.04
CA LEU A 209 -9.00 -13.02 5.97
C LEU A 209 -9.85 -12.70 4.74
N TYR A 210 -10.94 -11.96 4.94
CA TYR A 210 -11.93 -11.65 3.92
C TYR A 210 -12.18 -10.14 3.88
N ASN A 211 -11.31 -9.43 3.15
CA ASN A 211 -11.32 -7.96 3.11
C ASN A 211 -11.70 -7.43 1.74
N PHE A 212 -12.93 -6.99 1.62
CA PHE A 212 -13.46 -6.36 0.40
C PHE A 212 -14.17 -5.05 0.69
N ASN A 213 -14.17 -4.17 -0.31
CA ASN A 213 -15.01 -3.00 -0.31
C ASN A 213 -16.49 -3.42 -0.18
N ILE A 214 -17.27 -2.61 0.50
CA ILE A 214 -18.70 -2.87 0.67
C ILE A 214 -19.47 -2.93 -0.66
N ASN A 215 -18.91 -2.37 -1.72
CA ASN A 215 -19.48 -2.38 -3.06
C ASN A 215 -19.08 -3.60 -3.90
N PHE A 216 -18.19 -4.48 -3.42
CA PHE A 216 -17.85 -5.71 -4.11
C PHE A 216 -19.13 -6.56 -4.30
N PRO A 217 -19.56 -6.85 -5.54
CA PRO A 217 -20.88 -7.41 -5.80
C PRO A 217 -21.05 -8.85 -5.29
N TYR A 218 -19.99 -9.65 -5.29
CA TYR A 218 -20.03 -11.09 -4.97
C TYR A 218 -19.66 -11.41 -3.51
N ARG A 219 -19.79 -10.45 -2.60
CA ARG A 219 -19.37 -10.62 -1.19
C ARG A 219 -20.09 -11.76 -0.47
N LYS A 220 -21.40 -11.91 -0.71
CA LYS A 220 -22.21 -12.91 -0.04
C LYS A 220 -21.88 -14.30 -0.57
N GLU A 221 -21.86 -14.44 -1.88
CA GLU A 221 -21.64 -15.70 -2.60
C GLU A 221 -20.24 -16.25 -2.28
N LEU A 222 -19.21 -15.42 -2.37
CA LEU A 222 -17.85 -15.80 -2.06
C LEU A 222 -17.65 -16.11 -0.58
N ALA A 223 -18.33 -15.40 0.33
CA ALA A 223 -18.30 -15.72 1.76
C ALA A 223 -18.95 -17.09 2.03
N SER A 224 -20.08 -17.42 1.39
CA SER A 224 -20.73 -18.72 1.50
C SER A 224 -19.82 -19.85 1.02
N LEU A 225 -19.22 -19.68 -0.16
CA LEU A 225 -18.26 -20.64 -0.71
C LEU A 225 -17.09 -20.94 0.26
N LEU A 226 -16.48 -19.91 0.83
CA LEU A 226 -15.37 -20.09 1.77
C LEU A 226 -15.82 -20.82 3.06
N LYS A 227 -17.02 -20.52 3.56
CA LYS A 227 -17.58 -21.20 4.73
C LYS A 227 -17.87 -22.69 4.45
N GLU A 228 -18.38 -23.01 3.27
CA GLU A 228 -18.59 -24.38 2.82
C GLU A 228 -17.27 -25.16 2.73
N LYS A 229 -16.16 -24.50 2.41
CA LYS A 229 -14.80 -25.08 2.45
C LYS A 229 -14.19 -25.09 3.88
N GLY A 230 -14.99 -24.83 4.92
CA GLY A 230 -14.63 -24.93 6.32
C GLY A 230 -13.84 -23.74 6.90
N TYR A 231 -13.80 -22.59 6.20
CA TYR A 231 -13.13 -21.41 6.72
C TYR A 231 -14.01 -20.61 7.68
N THR A 232 -13.42 -20.16 8.79
CA THR A 232 -13.97 -19.07 9.61
C THR A 232 -13.50 -17.75 9.03
N LEU A 233 -14.44 -16.88 8.62
CA LEU A 233 -14.14 -15.63 7.94
C LEU A 233 -13.88 -14.52 8.94
N VAL A 234 -12.80 -13.77 8.70
CA VAL A 234 -12.39 -12.62 9.51
C VAL A 234 -12.25 -11.40 8.62
N SER A 235 -12.73 -10.24 9.06
CA SER A 235 -12.50 -8.97 8.36
C SER A 235 -12.06 -7.86 9.30
N THR A 236 -11.18 -6.99 8.80
CA THR A 236 -10.78 -5.75 9.47
C THR A 236 -11.65 -4.55 9.06
N PHE A 237 -12.60 -4.76 8.15
CA PHE A 237 -13.63 -3.81 7.75
C PHE A 237 -14.99 -4.35 8.14
N TYR A 238 -15.96 -3.45 8.35
CA TYR A 238 -17.33 -3.93 8.56
C TYR A 238 -17.82 -4.75 7.36
N ASN A 239 -18.14 -6.00 7.63
CA ASN A 239 -18.66 -6.94 6.64
C ASN A 239 -19.68 -7.87 7.32
N PRO A 240 -20.97 -7.82 6.95
CA PRO A 240 -22.02 -8.61 7.58
C PRO A 240 -21.95 -10.12 7.29
N TYR A 241 -21.08 -10.54 6.36
CA TYR A 241 -20.97 -11.93 5.93
C TYR A 241 -19.82 -12.69 6.62
N VAL A 242 -19.02 -12.01 7.45
CA VAL A 242 -17.92 -12.66 8.19
C VAL A 242 -18.35 -13.08 9.58
N ASP A 243 -17.62 -14.06 10.13
CA ASP A 243 -17.91 -14.62 11.47
C ASP A 243 -17.27 -13.79 12.58
N ILE A 244 -16.13 -13.16 12.31
CA ILE A 244 -15.39 -12.37 13.29
C ILE A 244 -15.00 -11.02 12.70
N GLN A 245 -15.48 -9.95 13.33
CA GLN A 245 -15.08 -8.57 13.00
C GLN A 245 -13.87 -8.17 13.86
N ILE A 246 -12.78 -7.75 13.20
CA ILE A 246 -11.57 -7.21 13.86
C ILE A 246 -11.40 -5.75 13.42
N ALA A 247 -12.37 -4.91 13.75
CA ALA A 247 -12.39 -3.53 13.26
C ALA A 247 -11.76 -2.51 14.23
N THR A 248 -11.36 -2.94 15.43
CA THR A 248 -10.86 -2.03 16.47
C THR A 248 -9.34 -2.05 16.62
N VAL A 249 -8.64 -2.80 15.78
CA VAL A 249 -7.17 -2.85 15.80
C VAL A 249 -6.57 -1.68 15.02
N ASP A 250 -5.40 -1.23 15.47
CA ASP A 250 -4.54 -0.33 14.74
C ASP A 250 -3.75 -1.05 13.63
N ALA A 251 -2.82 -0.34 12.99
CA ALA A 251 -2.00 -0.90 11.94
C ALA A 251 -1.09 -2.06 12.42
N PHE A 252 -0.66 -2.05 13.67
CA PHE A 252 0.19 -3.10 14.24
C PHE A 252 -0.61 -4.38 14.49
N GLY A 253 -1.80 -4.24 15.09
CA GLY A 253 -2.72 -5.35 15.29
C GLY A 253 -3.21 -5.94 13.96
N TRP A 254 -3.48 -5.09 12.96
CA TRP A 254 -3.78 -5.54 11.60
C TRP A 254 -2.62 -6.37 11.02
N ALA A 255 -1.37 -5.89 11.11
CA ALA A 255 -0.21 -6.63 10.61
C ALA A 255 0.01 -7.97 11.36
N GLY A 256 -0.28 -8.00 12.67
CA GLY A 256 -0.19 -9.21 13.49
C GLY A 256 -1.26 -10.26 13.19
N LEU A 257 -2.36 -9.88 12.53
CA LEU A 257 -3.46 -10.80 12.18
C LEU A 257 -3.02 -11.88 11.19
N PHE A 258 -2.14 -11.54 10.23
CA PHE A 258 -1.76 -12.44 9.13
C PHE A 258 -1.12 -13.75 9.59
N LYS A 259 -0.49 -13.77 10.75
CA LYS A 259 0.08 -15.00 11.35
C LYS A 259 -0.97 -16.08 11.61
N TYR A 260 -2.19 -15.66 11.92
CA TYR A 260 -3.32 -16.56 12.26
C TYR A 260 -4.13 -16.98 11.04
N CYS A 261 -3.90 -16.36 9.88
CA CYS A 261 -4.62 -16.69 8.67
C CYS A 261 -4.07 -17.97 8.02
N HIS A 262 -4.98 -18.77 7.46
CA HIS A 262 -4.67 -19.92 6.61
C HIS A 262 -4.85 -19.57 5.13
N LEU A 263 -5.65 -18.53 4.86
CA LEU A 263 -5.92 -18.00 3.52
C LEU A 263 -6.20 -16.50 3.61
N ILE A 264 -5.75 -15.73 2.64
CA ILE A 264 -6.13 -14.32 2.45
C ILE A 264 -6.94 -14.22 1.16
N VAL A 265 -8.15 -13.67 1.24
CA VAL A 265 -9.02 -13.40 0.07
C VAL A 265 -9.34 -11.91 0.09
N THR A 266 -8.83 -11.16 -0.88
CA THR A 266 -8.82 -9.70 -0.81
C THR A 266 -8.74 -9.02 -2.18
N GLU A 267 -9.20 -7.78 -2.26
CA GLU A 267 -8.94 -6.85 -3.36
C GLU A 267 -7.78 -5.89 -3.06
N ARG A 268 -7.16 -6.01 -1.88
CA ARG A 268 -6.24 -5.00 -1.34
C ARG A 268 -4.79 -5.42 -1.50
N PHE A 269 -4.02 -4.55 -2.13
CA PHE A 269 -2.59 -4.77 -2.35
C PHE A 269 -1.82 -5.09 -1.05
N HIS A 270 -2.02 -4.30 0.02
CA HIS A 270 -1.25 -4.51 1.26
C HIS A 270 -1.68 -5.76 2.04
N ASP A 271 -2.94 -6.18 1.96
CA ASP A 271 -3.34 -7.47 2.51
C ASP A 271 -2.60 -8.60 1.78
N SER A 272 -2.46 -8.49 0.45
CA SER A 272 -1.70 -9.45 -0.35
C SER A 272 -0.21 -9.46 0.02
N VAL A 273 0.42 -8.29 0.15
CA VAL A 273 1.83 -8.18 0.58
C VAL A 273 2.04 -8.84 1.95
N PHE A 274 1.21 -8.52 2.95
CA PHE A 274 1.37 -9.07 4.29
C PHE A 274 1.02 -10.57 4.36
N GLY A 275 0.08 -11.02 3.54
CA GLY A 275 -0.21 -12.44 3.37
C GLY A 275 1.02 -13.21 2.90
N LEU A 276 1.61 -12.80 1.78
CA LEU A 276 2.80 -13.43 1.20
C LEU A 276 4.02 -13.32 2.13
N ARG A 277 4.22 -12.19 2.79
CA ARG A 277 5.30 -12.01 3.78
C ARG A 277 5.17 -12.91 5.00
N ASN A 278 3.96 -13.35 5.36
CA ASN A 278 3.70 -14.35 6.38
C ASN A 278 3.60 -15.77 5.80
N CYS A 279 4.04 -15.98 4.55
CA CYS A 279 3.98 -17.26 3.84
C CYS A 279 2.57 -17.87 3.86
N LYS A 280 1.55 -17.03 3.61
CA LYS A 280 0.15 -17.46 3.51
C LYS A 280 -0.34 -17.36 2.08
N PRO A 281 -1.16 -18.32 1.61
CA PRO A 281 -1.77 -18.22 0.29
C PRO A 281 -2.68 -17.00 0.21
N VAL A 282 -2.63 -16.33 -0.96
CA VAL A 282 -3.38 -15.12 -1.24
C VAL A 282 -4.18 -15.31 -2.52
N ILE A 283 -5.49 -15.21 -2.42
CA ILE A 283 -6.40 -15.07 -3.55
C ILE A 283 -6.69 -13.57 -3.68
N ALA A 284 -6.16 -12.96 -4.73
CA ALA A 284 -6.38 -11.56 -5.03
C ALA A 284 -7.46 -11.40 -6.11
N ILE A 285 -8.42 -10.51 -5.89
CA ILE A 285 -9.56 -10.32 -6.78
C ILE A 285 -9.67 -8.86 -7.17
N ASP A 286 -9.56 -8.60 -8.46
CA ASP A 286 -9.89 -7.33 -9.09
C ASP A 286 -11.32 -7.40 -9.65
N TRP A 287 -12.13 -6.37 -9.41
CA TRP A 287 -13.55 -6.41 -9.79
C TRP A 287 -14.10 -5.11 -10.39
N ASP A 288 -13.44 -3.98 -10.14
CA ASP A 288 -13.88 -2.68 -10.64
C ASP A 288 -13.43 -2.49 -12.10
N SER A 289 -14.36 -2.56 -13.03
CA SER A 289 -14.10 -2.41 -14.48
C SER A 289 -13.47 -1.06 -14.85
N ASN A 290 -13.75 -0.01 -14.07
CA ASN A 290 -13.15 1.31 -14.33
C ASN A 290 -11.65 1.35 -14.01
N ARG A 291 -11.18 0.45 -13.13
CA ARG A 291 -9.78 0.39 -12.67
C ARG A 291 -9.00 -0.75 -13.30
N PHE A 292 -9.67 -1.84 -13.65
CA PHE A 292 -9.04 -3.12 -14.04
C PHE A 292 -9.52 -3.63 -15.39
N ALA A 293 -9.71 -2.70 -16.35
CA ALA A 293 -10.08 -3.05 -17.73
C ALA A 293 -9.02 -3.99 -18.37
N ASN A 294 -7.74 -3.82 -18.00
CA ASN A 294 -6.64 -4.65 -18.45
C ASN A 294 -5.94 -5.29 -17.24
N GLN A 295 -5.68 -6.59 -17.30
CA GLN A 295 -5.01 -7.33 -16.23
C GLN A 295 -3.61 -6.76 -15.90
N GLY A 296 -2.90 -6.22 -16.91
CA GLY A 296 -1.58 -5.62 -16.73
C GLY A 296 -1.53 -4.37 -15.86
N ASP A 297 -2.68 -3.75 -15.56
CA ASP A 297 -2.78 -2.54 -14.74
C ASP A 297 -2.94 -2.86 -13.25
N SER A 298 -3.10 -4.13 -12.88
CA SER A 298 -3.30 -4.55 -11.49
C SER A 298 -1.99 -4.70 -10.74
N LYS A 299 -1.86 -3.98 -9.62
CA LYS A 299 -0.73 -4.13 -8.70
C LYS A 299 -0.72 -5.48 -8.01
N THR A 300 -1.88 -6.03 -7.70
CA THR A 300 -2.03 -7.34 -7.07
C THR A 300 -1.66 -8.45 -8.05
N PHE A 301 -2.02 -8.32 -9.33
CA PHE A 301 -1.55 -9.22 -10.37
C PHE A 301 -0.02 -9.22 -10.46
N ARG A 302 0.61 -8.05 -10.56
CA ARG A 302 2.08 -7.92 -10.65
C ARG A 302 2.79 -8.46 -9.41
N LEU A 303 2.21 -8.26 -8.24
CA LEU A 303 2.74 -8.85 -7.01
C LEU A 303 2.71 -10.38 -7.08
N LEU A 304 1.59 -10.98 -7.47
CA LEU A 304 1.47 -12.44 -7.58
C LEU A 304 2.34 -13.00 -8.72
N GLU A 305 2.53 -12.25 -9.81
CA GLU A 305 3.46 -12.59 -10.88
C GLU A 305 4.91 -12.68 -10.35
N ASP A 306 5.34 -11.72 -9.54
CA ASP A 306 6.67 -11.72 -8.91
C ASP A 306 6.88 -12.94 -7.97
N TYR A 307 5.79 -13.52 -7.47
CA TYR A 307 5.81 -14.74 -6.63
C TYR A 307 5.50 -16.03 -7.40
N ASN A 308 5.29 -15.97 -8.73
CA ASN A 308 4.86 -17.09 -9.58
C ASN A 308 3.53 -17.71 -9.12
N LEU A 309 2.58 -16.87 -8.66
CA LEU A 309 1.28 -17.24 -8.11
C LEU A 309 0.11 -16.62 -8.91
N THR A 310 0.28 -16.39 -10.21
CA THR A 310 -0.76 -15.77 -11.05
C THR A 310 -2.06 -16.56 -11.10
N ASP A 311 -2.01 -17.88 -10.87
CA ASP A 311 -3.18 -18.76 -10.77
C ASP A 311 -4.08 -18.43 -9.56
N LEU A 312 -3.61 -17.60 -8.63
CA LEU A 312 -4.36 -17.10 -7.47
C LEU A 312 -4.85 -15.66 -7.67
N HIS A 313 -4.70 -15.09 -8.87
CA HIS A 313 -5.26 -13.79 -9.24
C HIS A 313 -6.48 -13.94 -10.14
N PHE A 314 -7.56 -13.26 -9.78
CA PHE A 314 -8.82 -13.31 -10.53
C PHE A 314 -9.31 -11.89 -10.86
N ASN A 315 -9.66 -11.68 -12.11
CA ASN A 315 -10.29 -10.44 -12.55
C ASN A 315 -11.78 -10.69 -12.83
N LEU A 316 -12.63 -10.24 -11.93
CA LEU A 316 -14.10 -10.35 -12.04
C LEU A 316 -14.75 -9.10 -12.65
N SER A 317 -13.96 -8.16 -13.19
CA SER A 317 -14.52 -6.94 -13.82
C SER A 317 -15.35 -7.25 -15.06
N GLN A 318 -15.08 -8.39 -15.71
CA GLN A 318 -15.75 -8.84 -16.94
C GLN A 318 -16.49 -10.19 -16.79
N SER A 319 -16.46 -10.81 -15.59
CA SER A 319 -17.06 -12.11 -15.37
C SER A 319 -17.59 -12.23 -13.95
N SER A 320 -18.80 -12.79 -13.81
CA SER A 320 -19.41 -13.11 -12.50
C SER A 320 -19.15 -14.55 -12.03
N ASN A 321 -18.31 -15.30 -12.76
CA ASN A 321 -18.10 -16.71 -12.49
C ASN A 321 -17.11 -16.93 -11.36
N LEU A 322 -17.54 -17.49 -10.24
CA LEU A 322 -16.70 -17.83 -9.08
C LEU A 322 -16.08 -19.24 -9.17
N ASN A 323 -16.46 -20.08 -10.13
CA ASN A 323 -15.93 -21.45 -10.27
C ASN A 323 -14.39 -21.51 -10.40
N PRO A 324 -13.69 -20.58 -11.08
CA PRO A 324 -12.22 -20.57 -11.08
C PRO A 324 -11.62 -20.38 -9.70
N ILE A 325 -12.23 -19.54 -8.86
CA ILE A 325 -11.80 -19.27 -7.49
C ILE A 325 -12.02 -20.53 -6.64
N GLU A 326 -13.17 -21.18 -6.78
CA GLU A 326 -13.46 -22.45 -6.09
C GLU A 326 -12.42 -23.50 -6.40
N LYS A 327 -12.13 -23.73 -7.68
CA LYS A 327 -11.10 -24.67 -8.13
C LYS A 327 -9.70 -24.33 -7.60
N ALA A 328 -9.37 -23.05 -7.50
CA ALA A 328 -8.10 -22.63 -6.94
C ALA A 328 -8.03 -22.93 -5.43
N ILE A 329 -9.12 -22.72 -4.68
CA ILE A 329 -9.20 -23.08 -3.26
C ILE A 329 -9.01 -24.58 -3.05
N GLU A 330 -9.59 -25.42 -3.90
CA GLU A 330 -9.47 -26.88 -3.83
C GLU A 330 -8.05 -27.36 -4.13
N LYS A 331 -7.31 -26.64 -4.96
CA LYS A 331 -5.94 -26.97 -5.37
C LYS A 331 -4.88 -26.15 -4.64
N LEU A 332 -5.23 -25.47 -3.54
CA LEU A 332 -4.35 -24.53 -2.88
C LEU A 332 -3.02 -25.17 -2.45
N ASP A 333 -3.07 -26.41 -1.94
CA ASP A 333 -1.87 -27.13 -1.51
C ASP A 333 -0.93 -27.54 -2.67
N VAL A 334 -1.44 -27.53 -3.91
CA VAL A 334 -0.65 -27.77 -5.13
C VAL A 334 -0.09 -26.48 -5.69
N ILE A 335 -0.89 -25.40 -5.67
CA ILE A 335 -0.52 -24.11 -6.27
C ILE A 335 0.44 -23.33 -5.35
N PHE A 336 0.25 -23.43 -4.04
CA PHE A 336 0.98 -22.61 -3.07
C PHE A 336 2.05 -23.40 -2.32
N ASP A 337 3.30 -22.98 -2.48
CA ASP A 337 4.46 -23.50 -1.79
C ASP A 337 5.04 -22.45 -0.83
N ALA A 338 4.83 -22.62 0.46
CA ALA A 338 5.28 -21.67 1.47
C ALA A 338 6.82 -21.53 1.52
N GLN A 339 7.59 -22.56 1.17
CA GLN A 339 9.05 -22.50 1.16
C GLN A 339 9.55 -21.64 0.00
N LYS A 340 8.97 -21.79 -1.19
CA LYS A 340 9.28 -20.93 -2.35
C LYS A 340 8.92 -19.48 -2.07
N VAL A 341 7.74 -19.22 -1.49
CA VAL A 341 7.32 -17.87 -1.08
C VAL A 341 8.30 -17.28 -0.08
N ASN A 342 8.74 -18.05 0.91
CA ASN A 342 9.73 -17.59 1.87
C ASN A 342 11.07 -17.25 1.21
N GLN A 343 11.54 -18.05 0.25
CA GLN A 343 12.78 -17.75 -0.49
C GLN A 343 12.67 -16.42 -1.26
N ILE A 344 11.52 -16.15 -1.89
CA ILE A 344 11.26 -14.89 -2.58
C ILE A 344 11.26 -13.72 -1.58
N ASN A 345 10.67 -13.89 -0.40
CA ASN A 345 10.71 -12.90 0.68
C ASN A 345 12.14 -12.57 1.10
N VAL A 346 13.00 -13.58 1.27
CA VAL A 346 14.42 -13.39 1.61
C VAL A 346 15.13 -12.59 0.52
N ASN A 347 14.89 -12.91 -0.76
CA ASN A 347 15.47 -12.19 -1.88
C ASN A 347 15.03 -10.72 -1.91
N TYR A 348 13.74 -10.44 -1.63
CA TYR A 348 13.25 -9.06 -1.53
C TYR A 348 13.89 -8.28 -0.39
N ILE A 349 14.07 -8.91 0.79
CA ILE A 349 14.74 -8.29 1.94
C ILE A 349 16.20 -8.00 1.62
N GLN A 350 16.90 -8.92 0.98
CA GLN A 350 18.28 -8.72 0.52
C GLN A 350 18.38 -7.56 -0.46
N LYS A 351 17.54 -7.55 -1.50
CA LYS A 351 17.46 -6.45 -2.45
C LYS A 351 17.17 -5.10 -1.78
N ALA A 352 16.21 -5.07 -0.85
CA ALA A 352 15.89 -3.87 -0.10
C ALA A 352 17.12 -3.33 0.67
N ASN A 353 17.90 -4.21 1.29
CA ASN A 353 19.12 -3.81 2.02
C ASN A 353 20.23 -3.28 1.08
N ILE A 354 20.42 -3.89 -0.08
CA ILE A 354 21.38 -3.40 -1.09
C ILE A 354 20.98 -1.99 -1.55
N LEU A 355 19.72 -1.81 -1.95
CA LEU A 355 19.24 -0.49 -2.38
C LEU A 355 19.32 0.56 -1.27
N LEU A 356 19.14 0.17 -0.01
CA LEU A 356 19.30 1.07 1.12
C LEU A 356 20.76 1.56 1.26
N GLN A 357 21.72 0.70 0.99
CA GLN A 357 23.14 1.07 0.97
C GLN A 357 23.44 2.03 -0.20
N GLU A 358 22.91 1.77 -1.38
CA GLU A 358 23.02 2.68 -2.53
C GLU A 358 22.43 4.06 -2.23
N ILE A 359 21.25 4.12 -1.58
CA ILE A 359 20.65 5.39 -1.12
C ILE A 359 21.61 6.12 -0.19
N LYS A 360 22.17 5.44 0.80
CA LYS A 360 23.12 6.02 1.74
C LYS A 360 24.32 6.62 1.02
N GLU A 361 24.92 5.89 0.10
CA GLU A 361 26.07 6.35 -0.70
C GLU A 361 25.73 7.53 -1.60
N SER A 362 24.56 7.54 -2.24
CA SER A 362 24.11 8.63 -3.09
C SER A 362 23.84 9.93 -2.32
N ILE A 363 23.51 9.81 -1.04
CA ILE A 363 23.24 10.94 -0.16
C ILE A 363 24.56 11.48 0.47
N ILE A 364 25.50 10.63 0.81
CA ILE A 364 26.76 11.05 1.41
C ILE A 364 27.68 11.76 0.41
N LYS A 365 27.64 11.33 -0.85
CA LYS A 365 28.31 12.02 -1.97
C LYS A 365 27.60 13.33 -2.31
#